data_6dbc1509688259ff2101d4fbed4b248d
#
_entry.id   6dbc1509688259ff2101d4fbed4b248d
#
_cell.length_a   1.000
_cell.length_b   1.000
_cell.length_c   1.000
_cell.angle_alpha   90.00
_cell.angle_beta   90.00
_cell.angle_gamma   90.00
#
_symmetry.space_group_name_H-M   'P 1'
#
loop_
_entity.id
_entity.type
_entity.pdbx_description
1 polymer ?
#
loop_
_entity_poly.entity_id
_entity_poly.type
_entity_poly.pdbx_seq_one_letter_code
_entity_poly.pdbx_strand_id
1 'polypeptide(L)'
;MTRIIAGTAGGRRLRTPRGTSTRPTSDRVREALFSAVDSALGSVAGLRFLDLYAGSGAVGLEARSRGAGVVTLVEQDRRTVALIRENAAALGFHGVEVLPSPVARTLAHPPRTPYDIVFLDPPYSLPTAEVEEMLTLLVANGWLVGDALLVVERSGRDAGPSWPAGCVPDRSRRYGDTTLWYGHAAGPGQRA
;
A
#
# COMPACT_ATOMS: atom_id res chain seq x y z
N MET A 1 6.87 -5.61 17.86
CA MET A 1 6.04 -4.47 18.29
C MET A 1 6.09 -3.45 17.17
N THR A 2 4.94 -3.04 16.62
CA THR A 2 4.86 -2.13 15.46
C THR A 2 4.67 -0.68 15.96
N ARG A 3 5.33 0.28 15.32
CA ARG A 3 5.24 1.71 15.64
C ARG A 3 5.23 2.55 14.35
N ILE A 4 4.74 3.78 14.45
CA ILE A 4 4.96 4.81 13.43
C ILE A 4 6.44 5.23 13.49
N ILE A 5 7.10 5.33 12.34
CA ILE A 5 8.54 5.61 12.25
C ILE A 5 8.78 7.12 12.24
N ALA A 6 8.06 7.84 11.39
CA ALA A 6 8.28 9.26 11.15
C ALA A 6 6.98 10.08 11.04
N GLY A 7 7.12 11.38 10.82
CA GLY A 7 6.00 12.31 10.69
C GLY A 7 5.39 12.74 12.02
N THR A 8 4.15 13.22 11.98
CA THR A 8 3.46 13.84 13.14
C THR A 8 3.22 12.89 14.30
N ALA A 9 3.19 11.58 14.06
CA ALA A 9 3.01 10.55 15.09
C ALA A 9 4.24 9.65 15.28
N GLY A 10 5.42 10.08 14.84
CA GLY A 10 6.67 9.33 14.96
C GLY A 10 6.92 8.80 16.36
N GLY A 11 7.33 7.53 16.47
CA GLY A 11 7.58 6.83 17.74
C GLY A 11 6.33 6.23 18.41
N ARG A 12 5.12 6.61 18.00
CA ARG A 12 3.88 6.09 18.61
C ARG A 12 3.63 4.64 18.22
N ARG A 13 3.24 3.85 19.21
CA ARG A 13 3.00 2.41 19.06
C ARG A 13 1.65 2.14 18.43
N LEU A 14 1.60 1.12 17.56
CA LEU A 14 0.38 0.58 16.99
C LEU A 14 0.01 -0.73 17.67
N ARG A 15 -1.28 -0.94 17.90
CA ARG A 15 -1.81 -2.25 18.24
C ARG A 15 -1.76 -3.15 17.01
N THR A 16 -1.41 -4.42 17.20
CA THR A 16 -1.35 -5.43 16.14
C THR A 16 -2.28 -6.59 16.46
N PRO A 17 -2.84 -7.28 15.46
CA PRO A 17 -3.67 -8.46 15.68
C PRO A 17 -2.92 -9.51 16.50
N ARG A 18 -3.62 -10.21 17.41
CA ARG A 18 -3.04 -11.31 18.18
C ARG A 18 -3.01 -12.58 17.30
N GLY A 19 -1.89 -13.27 17.27
CA GLY A 19 -1.79 -14.61 16.68
C GLY A 19 -1.72 -14.67 15.15
N THR A 20 -1.55 -13.56 14.45
CA THR A 20 -1.32 -13.59 13.00
C THR A 20 0.12 -13.97 12.72
N SER A 21 0.33 -15.06 11.98
CA SER A 21 1.64 -15.47 11.46
C SER A 21 2.13 -14.58 10.32
N THR A 22 1.38 -13.56 9.96
CA THR A 22 1.78 -12.54 9.00
C THR A 22 2.84 -11.65 9.65
N ARG A 23 4.04 -11.72 9.11
CA ARG A 23 5.16 -10.86 9.51
C ARG A 23 4.77 -9.43 9.17
N PRO A 24 4.64 -8.51 10.15
CA PRO A 24 4.37 -7.11 9.82
C PRO A 24 5.50 -6.61 8.93
N THR A 25 5.19 -5.83 7.90
CA THR A 25 6.19 -5.09 7.13
C THR A 25 7.15 -4.44 8.11
N SER A 26 8.42 -4.86 8.07
CA SER A 26 9.40 -4.44 9.07
C SER A 26 9.62 -2.92 9.02
N ASP A 27 10.06 -2.33 10.13
CA ASP A 27 10.40 -0.89 10.18
C ASP A 27 11.35 -0.53 9.02
N ARG A 28 12.35 -1.39 8.75
CA ARG A 28 13.31 -1.19 7.65
C ARG A 28 12.66 -1.18 6.26
N VAL A 29 11.69 -2.07 6.01
CA VAL A 29 10.99 -2.12 4.73
C VAL A 29 10.10 -0.89 4.57
N ARG A 30 9.42 -0.45 5.63
CA ARG A 30 8.61 0.78 5.60
C ARG A 30 9.47 2.04 5.39
N GLU A 31 10.62 2.15 6.04
CA GLU A 31 11.58 3.23 5.78
C GLU A 31 12.02 3.25 4.32
N ALA A 32 12.36 2.08 3.78
CA ALA A 32 12.77 1.94 2.38
C ALA A 32 11.62 2.31 1.40
N LEU A 33 10.39 1.90 1.70
CA LEU A 33 9.20 2.26 0.93
C LEU A 33 9.04 3.78 0.86
N PHE A 34 9.02 4.47 2.01
CA PHE A 34 8.82 5.92 2.03
C PHE A 34 10.01 6.70 1.48
N SER A 35 11.24 6.20 1.64
CA SER A 35 12.40 6.76 0.94
C SER A 35 12.27 6.65 -0.58
N ALA A 36 11.70 5.56 -1.09
CA ALA A 36 11.44 5.40 -2.52
C ALA A 36 10.31 6.33 -3.00
N VAL A 37 9.26 6.53 -2.18
CA VAL A 37 8.19 7.50 -2.45
C VAL A 37 8.76 8.92 -2.55
N ASP A 38 9.59 9.32 -1.57
CA ASP A 38 10.22 10.65 -1.55
C ASP A 38 11.15 10.86 -2.76
N SER A 39 11.89 9.79 -3.15
CA SER A 39 12.74 9.83 -4.34
C SER A 39 11.96 9.96 -5.66
N ALA A 40 10.79 9.29 -5.76
CA ALA A 40 10.00 9.27 -7.00
C ALA A 40 9.09 10.50 -7.14
N LEU A 41 8.50 10.96 -6.03
CA LEU A 41 7.42 11.96 -6.02
C LEU A 41 7.79 13.23 -5.24
N GLY A 42 9.00 13.29 -4.66
CA GLY A 42 9.45 14.38 -3.81
C GLY A 42 8.92 14.34 -2.38
N SER A 43 7.67 13.96 -2.18
CA SER A 43 7.04 13.81 -0.86
C SER A 43 5.71 13.08 -0.98
N VAL A 44 5.31 12.39 0.10
CA VAL A 44 3.95 11.84 0.24
C VAL A 44 2.93 12.91 0.67
N ALA A 45 3.39 14.08 1.09
CA ALA A 45 2.54 15.13 1.65
C ALA A 45 1.47 15.60 0.64
N GLY A 46 0.21 15.61 1.09
CA GLY A 46 -0.95 16.00 0.29
C GLY A 46 -1.43 14.93 -0.70
N LEU A 47 -0.65 13.90 -0.98
CA LEU A 47 -0.98 12.84 -1.94
C LEU A 47 -2.04 11.87 -1.39
N ARG A 48 -2.67 11.13 -2.29
CA ARG A 48 -3.66 10.09 -2.01
C ARG A 48 -2.96 8.73 -2.00
N PHE A 49 -3.00 8.06 -0.87
CA PHE A 49 -2.33 6.78 -0.64
C PHE A 49 -3.37 5.65 -0.49
N LEU A 50 -3.21 4.57 -1.23
CA LEU A 50 -4.02 3.36 -1.14
C LEU A 50 -3.16 2.21 -0.61
N ASP A 51 -3.58 1.64 0.54
CA ASP A 51 -2.95 0.50 1.19
C ASP A 51 -3.83 -0.74 1.02
N LEU A 52 -3.44 -1.63 0.13
CA LEU A 52 -4.15 -2.87 -0.17
C LEU A 52 -3.55 -4.03 0.65
N TYR A 53 -4.44 -4.84 1.23
CA TYR A 53 -4.08 -5.87 2.22
C TYR A 53 -3.47 -5.25 3.48
N ALA A 54 -4.14 -4.23 4.03
CA ALA A 54 -3.55 -3.30 5.00
C ALA A 54 -3.13 -3.94 6.33
N GLY A 55 -3.62 -5.12 6.70
CA GLY A 55 -3.23 -5.82 7.91
C GLY A 55 -3.41 -4.93 9.16
N SER A 56 -2.33 -4.64 9.87
CA SER A 56 -2.37 -3.75 11.04
C SER A 56 -2.56 -2.26 10.70
N GLY A 57 -2.56 -1.90 9.42
CA GLY A 57 -2.60 -0.53 8.94
C GLY A 57 -1.28 0.23 9.06
N ALA A 58 -0.18 -0.46 9.34
CA ALA A 58 1.09 0.19 9.65
C ALA A 58 1.62 1.06 8.51
N VAL A 59 1.44 0.65 7.25
CA VAL A 59 1.92 1.40 6.08
C VAL A 59 1.02 2.60 5.80
N GLY A 60 -0.29 2.41 5.73
CA GLY A 60 -1.23 3.51 5.49
C GLY A 60 -1.20 4.56 6.61
N LEU A 61 -1.12 4.14 7.88
CA LEU A 61 -1.01 5.07 9.01
C LEU A 61 0.35 5.79 9.03
N GLU A 62 1.42 5.15 8.60
CA GLU A 62 2.72 5.80 8.37
C GLU A 62 2.61 6.87 7.28
N ALA A 63 1.96 6.56 6.15
CA ALA A 63 1.70 7.54 5.08
C ALA A 63 0.97 8.76 5.61
N ARG A 64 -0.09 8.55 6.44
CA ARG A 64 -0.83 9.64 7.06
C ARG A 64 0.04 10.46 8.01
N SER A 65 0.87 9.83 8.82
CA SER A 65 1.81 10.48 9.72
C SER A 65 2.82 11.37 8.98
N ARG A 66 3.24 10.94 7.80
CA ARG A 66 4.17 11.69 6.92
C ARG A 66 3.48 12.77 6.08
N GLY A 67 2.16 12.95 6.22
CA GLY A 67 1.43 14.05 5.62
C GLY A 67 0.57 13.70 4.42
N ALA A 68 0.38 12.41 4.07
CA ALA A 68 -0.58 12.04 3.03
C ALA A 68 -1.94 12.70 3.28
N GLY A 69 -2.52 13.29 2.25
CA GLY A 69 -3.78 14.03 2.35
C GLY A 69 -4.97 13.13 2.62
N VAL A 70 -5.05 12.02 1.86
CA VAL A 70 -6.07 10.98 2.01
C VAL A 70 -5.37 9.63 2.04
N VAL A 71 -5.77 8.77 2.97
CA VAL A 71 -5.29 7.40 3.08
C VAL A 71 -6.49 6.46 3.12
N THR A 72 -6.54 5.52 2.18
CA THR A 72 -7.53 4.45 2.17
C THR A 72 -6.85 3.12 2.42
N LEU A 73 -7.33 2.38 3.41
CA LEU A 73 -6.85 1.06 3.75
C LEU A 73 -7.92 0.02 3.44
N VAL A 74 -7.55 -1.01 2.70
CA VAL A 74 -8.45 -2.11 2.36
C VAL A 74 -8.02 -3.36 3.13
N GLU A 75 -8.93 -3.86 3.97
CA GLU A 75 -8.71 -5.04 4.81
C GLU A 75 -10.03 -5.84 4.92
N GLN A 76 -9.97 -7.14 4.72
CA GLN A 76 -11.17 -7.98 4.74
C GLN A 76 -11.57 -8.48 6.12
N ASP A 77 -10.61 -8.66 7.04
CA ASP A 77 -10.88 -9.15 8.38
C ASP A 77 -11.48 -8.04 9.26
N ARG A 78 -12.72 -8.23 9.69
CA ARG A 78 -13.47 -7.22 10.45
C ARG A 78 -12.82 -6.85 11.78
N ARG A 79 -12.11 -7.77 12.43
CA ARG A 79 -11.42 -7.50 13.71
C ARG A 79 -10.20 -6.64 13.46
N THR A 80 -9.47 -6.94 12.41
CA THR A 80 -8.33 -6.15 11.96
C THR A 80 -8.75 -4.76 11.51
N VAL A 81 -9.88 -4.62 10.79
CA VAL A 81 -10.48 -3.31 10.45
C VAL A 81 -10.80 -2.49 11.71
N ALA A 82 -11.41 -3.09 12.72
CA ALA A 82 -11.69 -2.40 13.98
C ALA A 82 -10.39 -1.91 14.65
N LEU A 83 -9.35 -2.74 14.64
CA LEU A 83 -8.04 -2.41 15.18
C LEU A 83 -7.37 -1.24 14.43
N ILE A 84 -7.45 -1.22 13.09
CA ILE A 84 -6.93 -0.10 12.30
C ILE A 84 -7.64 1.20 12.67
N ARG A 85 -8.97 1.17 12.81
CA ARG A 85 -9.77 2.33 13.20
C ARG A 85 -9.42 2.84 14.61
N GLU A 86 -9.21 1.91 15.56
CA GLU A 86 -8.73 2.26 16.91
C GLU A 86 -7.33 2.89 16.86
N ASN A 87 -6.41 2.35 16.07
CA ASN A 87 -5.08 2.91 15.87
C ASN A 87 -5.17 4.32 15.28
N ALA A 88 -5.95 4.53 14.23
CA ALA A 88 -6.12 5.84 13.60
C ALA A 88 -6.70 6.87 14.59
N ALA A 89 -7.73 6.48 15.34
CA ALA A 89 -8.35 7.35 16.36
C ALA A 89 -7.36 7.69 17.49
N ALA A 90 -6.61 6.70 17.99
CA ALA A 90 -5.59 6.91 19.00
C ALA A 90 -4.46 7.85 18.56
N LEU A 91 -4.15 7.87 17.25
CA LEU A 91 -3.17 8.78 16.66
C LEU A 91 -3.77 10.18 16.37
N GLY A 92 -5.08 10.35 16.47
CA GLY A 92 -5.77 11.60 16.13
C GLY A 92 -5.83 11.85 14.62
N PHE A 93 -5.79 10.80 13.80
CA PHE A 93 -5.75 10.95 12.35
C PHE A 93 -7.16 11.13 11.76
N HIS A 94 -7.34 12.23 11.05
CA HIS A 94 -8.46 12.47 10.16
C HIS A 94 -8.05 12.17 8.71
N GLY A 95 -9.01 11.90 7.81
CA GLY A 95 -8.73 11.59 6.40
C GLY A 95 -8.19 10.17 6.17
N VAL A 96 -8.43 9.26 7.12
CA VAL A 96 -8.15 7.83 7.01
C VAL A 96 -9.47 7.10 6.81
N GLU A 97 -9.62 6.42 5.68
CA GLU A 97 -10.76 5.58 5.35
C GLU A 97 -10.36 4.10 5.46
N VAL A 98 -11.17 3.29 6.12
CA VAL A 98 -10.91 1.83 6.23
C VAL A 98 -12.08 1.07 5.64
N LEU A 99 -11.84 0.36 4.53
CA LEU A 99 -12.81 -0.41 3.78
C LEU A 99 -12.77 -1.88 4.21
N PRO A 100 -13.85 -2.40 4.85
CA PRO A 100 -13.95 -3.79 5.29
C PRO A 100 -14.36 -4.69 4.11
N SER A 101 -13.47 -4.95 3.17
CA SER A 101 -13.76 -5.65 1.93
C SER A 101 -12.55 -6.43 1.41
N PRO A 102 -12.76 -7.57 0.72
CA PRO A 102 -11.71 -8.17 -0.09
C PRO A 102 -11.19 -7.19 -1.15
N VAL A 103 -9.87 -7.20 -1.40
CA VAL A 103 -9.22 -6.28 -2.35
C VAL A 103 -9.84 -6.40 -3.75
N ALA A 104 -9.99 -7.61 -4.28
CA ALA A 104 -10.59 -7.84 -5.60
C ALA A 104 -11.99 -7.22 -5.72
N ARG A 105 -12.82 -7.35 -4.69
CA ARG A 105 -14.17 -6.78 -4.68
C ARG A 105 -14.13 -5.24 -4.66
N THR A 106 -13.20 -4.67 -3.92
CA THR A 106 -13.02 -3.21 -3.88
C THR A 106 -12.60 -2.69 -5.24
N LEU A 107 -11.59 -3.33 -5.84
CA LEU A 107 -11.03 -2.90 -7.13
C LEU A 107 -11.94 -3.17 -8.33
N ALA A 108 -12.95 -4.03 -8.20
CA ALA A 108 -13.94 -4.29 -9.25
C ALA A 108 -14.81 -3.06 -9.60
N HIS A 109 -14.81 -2.02 -8.75
CA HIS A 109 -15.55 -0.79 -8.96
C HIS A 109 -14.61 0.41 -9.02
N PRO A 110 -14.92 1.46 -9.81
CA PRO A 110 -14.07 2.64 -9.87
C PRO A 110 -14.07 3.39 -8.52
N PRO A 111 -12.94 4.02 -8.14
CA PRO A 111 -12.88 4.86 -6.97
C PRO A 111 -13.60 6.19 -7.23
N ARG A 112 -13.95 6.93 -6.17
CA ARG A 112 -14.44 8.31 -6.31
C ARG A 112 -13.38 9.25 -6.90
N THR A 113 -12.13 9.01 -6.55
CA THR A 113 -10.97 9.79 -7.02
C THR A 113 -9.78 8.86 -7.09
N PRO A 114 -8.98 8.89 -8.17
CA PRO A 114 -7.79 8.05 -8.32
C PRO A 114 -6.72 8.36 -7.26
N TYR A 115 -5.73 7.47 -7.15
CA TYR A 115 -4.65 7.53 -6.17
C TYR A 115 -3.31 7.82 -6.84
N ASP A 116 -2.45 8.52 -6.10
CA ASP A 116 -1.08 8.84 -6.50
C ASP A 116 -0.11 7.71 -6.15
N ILE A 117 -0.41 6.97 -5.08
CA ILE A 117 0.43 5.88 -4.58
C ILE A 117 -0.44 4.70 -4.21
N VAL A 118 -0.07 3.51 -4.67
CA VAL A 118 -0.72 2.26 -4.30
C VAL A 118 0.34 1.28 -3.77
N PHE A 119 0.12 0.79 -2.57
CA PHE A 119 0.92 -0.25 -1.94
C PHE A 119 0.12 -1.54 -1.83
N LEU A 120 0.71 -2.66 -2.25
CA LEU A 120 0.13 -4.01 -2.17
C LEU A 120 1.06 -4.89 -1.35
N ASP A 121 0.57 -5.42 -0.23
CA ASP A 121 1.25 -6.44 0.59
C ASP A 121 0.37 -7.68 0.75
N PRO A 122 0.11 -8.40 -0.35
CA PRO A 122 -0.73 -9.60 -0.29
C PRO A 122 -0.05 -10.71 0.53
N PRO A 123 -0.84 -11.60 1.18
CA PRO A 123 -0.27 -12.79 1.83
C PRO A 123 0.65 -13.55 0.86
N TYR A 124 1.78 -14.06 1.35
CA TYR A 124 2.74 -14.81 0.51
C TYR A 124 2.12 -16.07 -0.11
N SER A 125 1.06 -16.60 0.49
CA SER A 125 0.28 -17.72 -0.06
C SER A 125 -0.60 -17.33 -1.25
N LEU A 126 -0.82 -16.01 -1.49
CA LEU A 126 -1.61 -15.56 -2.63
C LEU A 126 -0.81 -15.80 -3.91
N PRO A 127 -1.37 -16.55 -4.90
CA PRO A 127 -0.69 -16.79 -6.17
C PRO A 127 -0.31 -15.49 -6.89
N THR A 128 0.83 -15.47 -7.57
CA THR A 128 1.28 -14.28 -8.32
C THR A 128 0.26 -13.84 -9.37
N ALA A 129 -0.43 -14.78 -10.03
CA ALA A 129 -1.48 -14.47 -10.98
C ALA A 129 -2.64 -13.65 -10.39
N GLU A 130 -3.01 -13.88 -9.12
CA GLU A 130 -4.03 -13.07 -8.45
C GLU A 130 -3.52 -11.67 -8.12
N VAL A 131 -2.23 -11.52 -7.82
CA VAL A 131 -1.60 -10.18 -7.65
C VAL A 131 -1.62 -9.41 -8.97
N GLU A 132 -1.31 -10.08 -10.07
CA GLU A 132 -1.36 -9.51 -11.43
C GLU A 132 -2.78 -9.11 -11.84
N GLU A 133 -3.80 -9.88 -11.41
CA GLU A 133 -5.19 -9.51 -11.57
C GLU A 133 -5.52 -8.20 -10.82
N MET A 134 -5.03 -8.04 -9.57
CA MET A 134 -5.24 -6.78 -8.83
C MET A 134 -4.59 -5.60 -9.54
N LEU A 135 -3.39 -5.76 -10.07
CA LEU A 135 -2.73 -4.71 -10.87
C LEU A 135 -3.54 -4.37 -12.13
N THR A 136 -4.11 -5.38 -12.79
CA THR A 136 -4.98 -5.20 -13.95
C THR A 136 -6.25 -4.43 -13.59
N LEU A 137 -6.91 -4.77 -12.48
CA LEU A 137 -8.10 -4.08 -12.00
C LEU A 137 -7.83 -2.61 -11.63
N LEU A 138 -6.66 -2.32 -11.04
CA LEU A 138 -6.24 -0.95 -10.74
C LEU A 138 -6.20 -0.07 -11.98
N VAL A 139 -5.65 -0.60 -13.08
CA VAL A 139 -5.59 0.11 -14.37
C VAL A 139 -6.97 0.19 -15.02
N ALA A 140 -7.65 -0.95 -15.16
CA ALA A 140 -8.89 -1.06 -15.92
C ALA A 140 -10.02 -0.21 -15.33
N ASN A 141 -10.08 -0.08 -14.00
CA ASN A 141 -11.17 0.62 -13.30
C ASN A 141 -10.78 2.02 -12.84
N GLY A 142 -9.68 2.59 -13.33
CA GLY A 142 -9.34 4.01 -13.13
C GLY A 142 -8.92 4.36 -11.70
N TRP A 143 -8.24 3.45 -11.00
CA TRP A 143 -7.76 3.67 -9.64
C TRP A 143 -6.52 4.56 -9.57
N LEU A 144 -5.82 4.75 -10.69
CA LEU A 144 -4.50 5.38 -10.76
C LEU A 144 -4.57 6.74 -11.45
N VAL A 145 -3.92 7.75 -10.89
CA VAL A 145 -3.58 8.95 -11.65
C VAL A 145 -2.49 8.62 -12.69
N GLY A 146 -2.29 9.47 -13.68
CA GLY A 146 -1.12 9.35 -14.57
C GLY A 146 0.17 9.41 -13.75
N ASP A 147 1.13 8.55 -14.06
CA ASP A 147 2.41 8.41 -13.33
C ASP A 147 2.30 7.98 -11.84
N ALA A 148 1.14 7.46 -11.41
CA ALA A 148 0.96 6.92 -10.06
C ALA A 148 2.03 5.87 -9.76
N LEU A 149 2.62 5.94 -8.56
CA LEU A 149 3.59 4.96 -8.08
C LEU A 149 2.87 3.71 -7.54
N LEU A 150 3.23 2.54 -8.06
CA LEU A 150 2.79 1.26 -7.55
C LEU A 150 3.96 0.54 -6.88
N VAL A 151 3.72 -0.01 -5.69
CA VAL A 151 4.71 -0.81 -4.96
C VAL A 151 4.07 -2.11 -4.53
N VAL A 152 4.66 -3.23 -4.91
CA VAL A 152 4.20 -4.57 -4.57
C VAL A 152 5.24 -5.24 -3.68
N GLU A 153 4.83 -5.66 -2.49
CA GLU A 153 5.65 -6.47 -1.58
C GLU A 153 5.43 -7.96 -1.87
N ARG A 154 6.52 -8.70 -2.05
CA ARG A 154 6.49 -10.15 -2.22
C ARG A 154 7.64 -10.80 -1.47
N SER A 155 7.55 -12.12 -1.28
CA SER A 155 8.66 -12.91 -0.78
C SER A 155 9.91 -12.70 -1.65
N GLY A 156 11.08 -12.61 -1.02
CA GLY A 156 12.35 -12.51 -1.73
C GLY A 156 12.71 -13.74 -2.59
N ARG A 157 11.87 -14.80 -2.56
CA ARG A 157 11.99 -15.99 -3.42
C ARG A 157 11.09 -15.91 -4.65
N ASP A 158 10.17 -14.96 -4.70
CA ASP A 158 9.25 -14.81 -5.84
C ASP A 158 9.93 -14.08 -6.98
N ALA A 159 9.56 -14.44 -8.20
CA ALA A 159 10.06 -13.79 -9.42
C ALA A 159 9.51 -12.38 -9.64
N GLY A 160 8.56 -11.98 -8.80
CA GLY A 160 7.83 -10.73 -8.95
C GLY A 160 6.63 -10.82 -9.88
N PRO A 161 5.75 -9.80 -9.87
CA PRO A 161 4.59 -9.77 -10.74
C PRO A 161 4.95 -9.32 -12.15
N SER A 162 4.24 -9.84 -13.16
CA SER A 162 4.17 -9.24 -14.48
C SER A 162 3.32 -7.98 -14.40
N TRP A 163 3.76 -6.90 -15.01
CA TRP A 163 3.02 -5.65 -15.02
C TRP A 163 2.03 -5.62 -16.18
N PRO A 164 0.76 -5.26 -15.95
CA PRO A 164 -0.24 -5.20 -17.03
C PRO A 164 0.03 -4.02 -17.99
N ALA A 165 -0.57 -4.09 -19.17
CA ALA A 165 -0.63 -2.94 -20.07
C ALA A 165 -1.20 -1.71 -19.32
N GLY A 166 -0.56 -0.56 -19.47
CA GLY A 166 -0.88 0.65 -18.70
C GLY A 166 -0.06 0.82 -17.41
N CYS A 167 0.84 -0.12 -17.10
CA CYS A 167 1.89 0.03 -16.10
C CYS A 167 3.26 -0.14 -16.73
N VAL A 168 4.21 0.64 -16.26
CA VAL A 168 5.63 0.58 -16.65
C VAL A 168 6.43 0.07 -15.45
N PRO A 169 7.12 -1.10 -15.56
CA PRO A 169 8.01 -1.57 -14.51
C PRO A 169 9.19 -0.59 -14.34
N ASP A 170 9.62 -0.37 -13.09
CA ASP A 170 10.79 0.46 -12.79
C ASP A 170 11.94 -0.40 -12.27
N ARG A 171 11.88 -0.80 -10.99
CA ARG A 171 12.95 -1.51 -10.31
C ARG A 171 12.41 -2.46 -9.26
N SER A 172 13.30 -3.30 -8.71
CA SER A 172 13.04 -4.03 -7.48
C SER A 172 14.17 -3.84 -6.46
N ARG A 173 13.85 -3.98 -5.19
CA ARG A 173 14.80 -3.91 -4.08
C ARG A 173 14.50 -4.99 -3.07
N ARG A 174 15.51 -5.78 -2.73
CA ARG A 174 15.40 -6.87 -1.76
C ARG A 174 15.85 -6.40 -0.37
N TYR A 175 15.06 -6.75 0.65
CA TYR A 175 15.30 -6.45 2.05
C TYR A 175 15.11 -7.74 2.87
N GLY A 176 16.20 -8.51 3.04
CA GLY A 176 16.13 -9.82 3.68
C GLY A 176 15.27 -10.81 2.91
N ASP A 177 14.17 -11.25 3.53
CA ASP A 177 13.22 -12.21 2.93
C ASP A 177 12.09 -11.54 2.13
N THR A 178 12.13 -10.23 1.97
CA THR A 178 11.13 -9.42 1.29
C THR A 178 11.73 -8.70 0.09
N THR A 179 10.98 -8.60 -1.01
CA THR A 179 11.31 -7.76 -2.15
C THR A 179 10.18 -6.78 -2.42
N LEU A 180 10.53 -5.49 -2.58
CA LEU A 180 9.63 -4.45 -3.07
C LEU A 180 9.83 -4.29 -4.58
N TRP A 181 8.74 -4.43 -5.32
CA TRP A 181 8.69 -4.27 -6.78
C TRP A 181 8.00 -2.94 -7.09
N TYR A 182 8.65 -2.09 -7.87
CA TYR A 182 8.18 -0.75 -8.19
C TYR A 182 7.79 -0.65 -9.65
N GLY A 183 6.71 0.06 -9.92
CA GLY A 183 6.25 0.42 -11.24
C GLY A 183 5.42 1.70 -11.21
N HIS A 184 5.13 2.24 -12.37
CA HIS A 184 4.33 3.44 -12.51
C HIS A 184 3.15 3.21 -13.45
N ALA A 185 2.03 3.88 -13.20
CA ALA A 185 0.97 3.96 -14.19
C ALA A 185 1.50 4.69 -15.43
N ALA A 186 1.14 4.22 -16.62
CA ALA A 186 1.51 4.93 -17.84
C ALA A 186 0.87 6.32 -17.85
N GLY A 187 1.67 7.34 -18.08
CA GLY A 187 1.21 8.70 -18.28
C GLY A 187 0.38 8.87 -19.56
N PRO A 188 -0.32 9.99 -19.73
CA PRO A 188 -1.25 10.19 -20.85
C PRO A 188 -0.63 10.11 -22.25
N GLY A 189 0.70 10.01 -22.36
CA GLY A 189 1.43 9.87 -23.63
C GLY A 189 2.07 8.49 -23.87
N GLN A 190 1.98 7.56 -22.92
CA GLN A 190 2.68 6.25 -22.95
C GLN A 190 1.73 5.05 -23.14
N ARG A 191 0.54 5.25 -23.68
CA ARG A 191 -0.34 4.14 -24.04
C ARG A 191 0.24 3.44 -25.28
N ALA A 192 0.86 2.27 -25.08
CA ALA A 192 1.24 1.36 -26.14
C ALA A 192 0.02 0.61 -26.66
#